data_255a20cd9222b516d61e5dae42af1f93
#
_entry.id   255a20cd9222b516d61e5dae42af1f93
#
_cell.length_a   1.000
_cell.length_b   1.000
_cell.length_c   1.000
_cell.angle_alpha   90.00
_cell.angle_beta   90.00
_cell.angle_gamma   90.00
#
_symmetry.space_group_name_H-M   'P 1'
#
loop_
_entity.id
_entity.type
_entity.pdbx_description
1 polymer ?
#
loop_
_entity_poly.entity_id
_entity_poly.type
_entity_poly.pdbx_seq_one_letter_code
_entity_poly.pdbx_strand_id
1 'polypeptide(L)'
;MPASARHIEAAGGAGRQARQEEVQNLSNWIFHIDIAEVQTAEGKLYLYVAIDRTSKFAFVQLVRKTGRTSASAFLVALIKAVPYKIHTVLTNRAIAGATGSSPMARGIQFTFPPRYADGPTARSMMHMFDRRCRENGIEHRLTKIKHPWTNGQVERMNRTIKDATVKRYHYDCHRQLETHLADFVSAYNFGRRLKTLKGLTPYEYICKCWTTKPARFNLNPIHQCRD
;
A
#
# COMPACT_ATOMS: atom_id res chain seq x y z
N MET A 1 -55.57 26.55 -1.39
CA MET A 1 -54.75 25.46 -1.83
C MET A 1 -53.35 25.95 -2.15
N PRO A 2 -52.30 25.58 -1.41
CA PRO A 2 -51.02 25.23 -2.03
C PRO A 2 -50.37 24.00 -1.37
N ALA A 3 -50.20 22.97 -2.16
CA ALA A 3 -49.42 21.79 -1.79
C ALA A 3 -48.39 21.54 -2.90
N SER A 4 -47.19 22.10 -2.82
CA SER A 4 -46.06 21.69 -3.63
C SER A 4 -44.75 22.44 -3.27
N ALA A 5 -44.29 22.35 -2.01
CA ALA A 5 -43.00 22.95 -1.62
C ALA A 5 -42.12 22.05 -0.73
N ARG A 6 -42.49 20.77 -0.51
CA ARG A 6 -41.74 19.91 0.45
C ARG A 6 -40.89 18.80 -0.16
N HIS A 7 -40.74 18.70 -1.48
CA HIS A 7 -40.01 17.58 -2.12
C HIS A 7 -38.68 17.94 -2.74
N ILE A 8 -38.18 19.18 -2.65
CA ILE A 8 -36.92 19.60 -3.29
C ILE A 8 -35.75 19.64 -2.31
N GLU A 9 -35.96 19.71 -0.99
CA GLU A 9 -34.87 19.81 -0.01
C GLU A 9 -34.18 18.47 0.33
N ALA A 10 -34.86 17.34 0.21
CA ALA A 10 -34.29 16.04 0.58
C ALA A 10 -33.24 15.51 -0.41
N ALA A 11 -33.32 15.88 -1.69
CA ALA A 11 -32.35 15.45 -2.70
C ALA A 11 -30.99 16.19 -2.62
N GLY A 12 -30.99 17.41 -2.07
CA GLY A 12 -29.75 18.20 -1.91
C GLY A 12 -28.85 17.75 -0.77
N GLY A 13 -29.41 17.13 0.27
CA GLY A 13 -28.69 16.64 1.44
C GLY A 13 -27.86 15.39 1.17
N ALA A 14 -28.46 14.42 0.49
CA ALA A 14 -27.77 13.16 0.13
C ALA A 14 -26.61 13.40 -0.84
N GLY A 15 -26.75 14.30 -1.79
CA GLY A 15 -25.68 14.68 -2.71
C GLY A 15 -24.52 15.44 -2.05
N ARG A 16 -24.80 16.23 -1.01
CA ARG A 16 -23.78 16.93 -0.22
C ARG A 16 -23.04 15.98 0.72
N GLN A 17 -23.73 15.04 1.35
CA GLN A 17 -23.12 14.02 2.20
C GLN A 17 -22.25 13.06 1.39
N ALA A 18 -22.73 12.55 0.27
CA ALA A 18 -21.93 11.71 -0.63
C ALA A 18 -20.69 12.45 -1.18
N ARG A 19 -20.81 13.74 -1.47
CA ARG A 19 -19.70 14.60 -1.89
C ARG A 19 -18.72 14.89 -0.75
N GLN A 20 -19.20 15.04 0.49
CA GLN A 20 -18.36 15.22 1.67
C GLN A 20 -17.65 13.92 2.07
N GLU A 21 -18.30 12.76 1.95
CA GLU A 21 -17.68 11.45 2.15
C GLU A 21 -16.67 11.12 1.04
N GLU A 22 -16.95 11.45 -0.21
CA GLU A 22 -15.99 11.34 -1.32
C GLU A 22 -14.79 12.28 -1.11
N VAL A 23 -15.02 13.49 -0.59
CA VAL A 23 -13.98 14.46 -0.25
C VAL A 23 -13.17 14.06 0.99
N GLN A 24 -13.78 13.42 1.99
CA GLN A 24 -13.07 12.87 3.15
C GLN A 24 -12.27 11.60 2.78
N ASN A 25 -12.80 10.75 1.92
CA ASN A 25 -12.08 9.58 1.40
C ASN A 25 -10.90 9.94 0.48
N LEU A 26 -10.94 11.07 -0.21
CA LEU A 26 -9.81 11.66 -0.96
C LEU A 26 -8.72 12.23 -0.05
N SER A 27 -8.93 12.23 1.28
CA SER A 27 -8.07 13.00 2.19
C SER A 27 -6.95 12.20 2.84
N ASN A 28 -7.00 10.88 2.83
CA ASN A 28 -6.03 10.07 3.54
C ASN A 28 -5.38 9.03 2.61
N TRP A 29 -4.16 9.31 2.18
CA TRP A 29 -3.34 8.33 1.46
C TRP A 29 -2.89 7.24 2.42
N ILE A 30 -3.50 6.06 2.30
CA ILE A 30 -3.28 4.91 3.18
C ILE A 30 -2.70 3.78 2.36
N PHE A 31 -1.47 3.39 2.66
CA PHE A 31 -0.84 2.24 2.05
C PHE A 31 -0.99 0.99 2.91
N HIS A 32 -1.39 -0.09 2.26
CA HIS A 32 -1.29 -1.42 2.82
C HIS A 32 0.01 -2.05 2.33
N ILE A 33 0.84 -2.53 3.24
CA ILE A 33 2.11 -3.17 2.91
C ILE A 33 2.08 -4.63 3.35
N ASP A 34 2.54 -5.49 2.47
CA ASP A 34 2.69 -6.91 2.74
C ASP A 34 3.95 -7.45 2.06
N ILE A 35 4.40 -8.63 2.51
CA ILE A 35 5.56 -9.31 1.99
C ILE A 35 5.15 -10.70 1.54
N ALA A 36 5.56 -11.10 0.35
CA ALA A 36 5.35 -12.44 -0.16
C ALA A 36 6.68 -13.08 -0.57
N GLU A 37 6.76 -14.40 -0.49
CA GLU A 37 7.90 -15.14 -1.04
C GLU A 37 7.65 -15.47 -2.52
N VAL A 38 8.70 -15.32 -3.31
CA VAL A 38 8.76 -15.73 -4.72
C VAL A 38 10.08 -16.44 -4.96
N GLN A 39 10.16 -17.25 -6.02
CA GLN A 39 11.34 -18.06 -6.31
C GLN A 39 11.69 -18.01 -7.80
N THR A 40 12.99 -18.01 -8.09
CA THR A 40 13.58 -18.20 -9.40
C THR A 40 14.53 -19.42 -9.33
N ALA A 41 15.16 -19.80 -10.43
CA ALA A 41 16.17 -20.85 -10.42
C ALA A 41 17.39 -20.48 -9.54
N GLU A 42 17.74 -19.17 -9.46
CA GLU A 42 18.81 -18.70 -8.57
C GLU A 42 18.47 -18.76 -7.08
N GLY A 43 17.18 -18.98 -6.72
CA GLY A 43 16.76 -19.11 -5.34
C GLY A 43 15.58 -18.20 -4.96
N LYS A 44 15.43 -18.04 -3.65
CA LYS A 44 14.31 -17.32 -3.03
C LYS A 44 14.53 -15.82 -3.00
N LEU A 45 13.47 -15.08 -3.30
CA LEU A 45 13.35 -13.63 -3.12
C LEU A 45 12.11 -13.28 -2.29
N TYR A 46 12.13 -12.09 -1.74
CA TYR A 46 11.00 -11.52 -1.00
C TYR A 46 10.42 -10.34 -1.76
N LEU A 47 9.15 -10.45 -2.11
CA LEU A 47 8.37 -9.45 -2.81
C LEU A 47 7.68 -8.56 -1.77
N TYR A 48 8.15 -7.33 -1.63
CA TYR A 48 7.48 -6.29 -0.87
C TYR A 48 6.46 -5.60 -1.77
N VAL A 49 5.23 -5.51 -1.33
CA VAL A 49 4.13 -4.87 -2.06
C VAL A 49 3.47 -3.84 -1.19
N ALA A 50 3.33 -2.63 -1.70
CA ALA A 50 2.51 -1.58 -1.14
C ALA A 50 1.40 -1.23 -2.14
N ILE A 51 0.17 -1.11 -1.67
CA ILE A 51 -0.95 -0.63 -2.47
C ILE A 51 -1.67 0.51 -1.76
N ASP A 52 -1.86 1.63 -2.43
CA ASP A 52 -2.67 2.70 -1.90
C ASP A 52 -4.15 2.32 -1.92
N ARG A 53 -4.80 2.48 -0.78
CA ARG A 53 -6.21 2.14 -0.61
C ARG A 53 -7.12 2.94 -1.54
N THR A 54 -6.78 4.17 -1.83
CA THR A 54 -7.61 5.13 -2.57
C THR A 54 -7.36 5.04 -4.07
N SER A 55 -6.14 5.36 -4.52
CA SER A 55 -5.78 5.36 -5.95
C SER A 55 -5.54 3.98 -6.53
N LYS A 56 -5.37 2.96 -5.70
CA LYS A 56 -4.93 1.61 -6.10
C LYS A 56 -3.53 1.58 -6.70
N PHE A 57 -2.77 2.67 -6.57
CA PHE A 57 -1.38 2.71 -7.01
C PHE A 57 -0.57 1.65 -6.28
N ALA A 58 0.16 0.86 -7.03
CA ALA A 58 1.00 -0.22 -6.51
C ALA A 58 2.47 0.15 -6.61
N PHE A 59 3.21 -0.08 -5.52
CA PHE A 59 4.66 0.00 -5.48
C PHE A 59 5.21 -1.34 -5.02
N VAL A 60 6.20 -1.86 -5.73
CA VAL A 60 6.78 -3.18 -5.43
C VAL A 60 8.30 -3.13 -5.46
N GLN A 61 8.91 -4.02 -4.68
CA GLN A 61 10.36 -4.20 -4.67
C GLN A 61 10.71 -5.64 -4.35
N LEU A 62 11.69 -6.20 -5.06
CA LEU A 62 12.28 -7.49 -4.74
C LEU A 62 13.52 -7.31 -3.89
N VAL A 63 13.66 -8.14 -2.86
CA VAL A 63 14.85 -8.16 -2.00
C VAL A 63 15.29 -9.59 -1.72
N ARG A 64 16.61 -9.81 -1.63
CA ARG A 64 17.19 -11.14 -1.35
C ARG A 64 17.01 -11.56 0.10
N LYS A 65 17.00 -10.61 1.02
CA LYS A 65 16.86 -10.86 2.47
C LYS A 65 15.79 -9.94 3.05
N THR A 66 14.84 -10.52 3.78
CA THR A 66 13.83 -9.75 4.49
C THR A 66 14.28 -9.47 5.92
N GLY A 67 13.91 -8.30 6.43
CA GLY A 67 14.25 -7.87 7.78
C GLY A 67 13.82 -6.43 8.07
N ARG A 68 14.17 -5.96 9.26
CA ARG A 68 13.86 -4.58 9.70
C ARG A 68 14.47 -3.50 8.79
N THR A 69 15.71 -3.72 8.36
CA THR A 69 16.43 -2.82 7.47
C THR A 69 15.77 -2.76 6.08
N SER A 70 15.48 -3.94 5.49
CA SER A 70 14.80 -4.03 4.19
C SER A 70 13.42 -3.36 4.22
N ALA A 71 12.65 -3.58 5.28
CA ALA A 71 11.33 -2.94 5.44
C ALA A 71 11.45 -1.42 5.56
N SER A 72 12.43 -0.92 6.32
CA SER A 72 12.69 0.52 6.44
C SER A 72 13.16 1.12 5.10
N ALA A 73 14.05 0.43 4.36
CA ALA A 73 14.50 0.87 3.04
C ALA A 73 13.36 0.90 2.02
N PHE A 74 12.49 -0.11 2.03
CA PHE A 74 11.29 -0.16 1.20
C PHE A 74 10.36 1.04 1.46
N LEU A 75 10.12 1.39 2.74
CA LEU A 75 9.31 2.56 3.08
C LEU A 75 9.92 3.86 2.53
N VAL A 76 11.23 4.03 2.63
CA VAL A 76 11.93 5.20 2.07
C VAL A 76 11.77 5.26 0.55
N ALA A 77 11.91 4.11 -0.13
CA ALA A 77 11.71 4.03 -1.57
C ALA A 77 10.26 4.34 -1.98
N LEU A 78 9.28 3.83 -1.22
CA LEU A 78 7.85 4.13 -1.43
C LEU A 78 7.56 5.63 -1.30
N ILE A 79 8.09 6.29 -0.24
CA ILE A 79 7.90 7.73 -0.02
C ILE A 79 8.43 8.55 -1.21
N LYS A 80 9.56 8.14 -1.78
CA LYS A 80 10.16 8.80 -2.95
C LYS A 80 9.39 8.55 -4.24
N ALA A 81 8.74 7.40 -4.36
CA ALA A 81 8.02 6.98 -5.57
C ALA A 81 6.66 7.66 -5.74
N VAL A 82 6.07 8.20 -4.68
CA VAL A 82 4.74 8.84 -4.76
C VAL A 82 4.83 10.36 -4.69
N PRO A 83 4.02 11.10 -5.49
CA PRO A 83 4.08 12.56 -5.55
C PRO A 83 3.36 13.26 -4.39
N TYR A 84 2.83 12.51 -3.43
CA TYR A 84 2.01 13.02 -2.32
C TYR A 84 2.51 12.53 -0.97
N LYS A 85 2.10 13.22 0.09
CA LYS A 85 2.42 12.83 1.46
C LYS A 85 1.59 11.63 1.89
N ILE A 86 2.25 10.53 2.26
CA ILE A 86 1.61 9.36 2.84
C ILE A 86 1.12 9.71 4.24
N HIS A 87 -0.14 9.43 4.54
CA HIS A 87 -0.74 9.70 5.85
C HIS A 87 -0.59 8.49 6.79
N THR A 88 -0.94 7.31 6.31
CA THR A 88 -0.96 6.09 7.12
C THR A 88 -0.39 4.92 6.35
N VAL A 89 0.34 4.08 7.04
CA VAL A 89 0.78 2.78 6.54
C VAL A 89 0.19 1.68 7.43
N LEU A 90 -0.45 0.69 6.81
CA LEU A 90 -0.99 -0.49 7.47
C LEU A 90 -0.13 -1.71 7.13
N THR A 91 0.37 -2.41 8.14
CA THR A 91 1.18 -3.62 7.98
C THR A 91 0.63 -4.78 8.80
N ASN A 92 1.08 -5.99 8.49
CA ASN A 92 0.70 -7.16 9.28
C ASN A 92 1.33 -7.11 10.68
N ARG A 93 0.53 -7.47 11.68
CA ARG A 93 0.98 -7.64 13.06
C ARG A 93 1.87 -8.87 13.18
N ALA A 94 2.93 -8.78 13.98
CA ALA A 94 3.66 -9.96 14.42
C ALA A 94 2.74 -10.87 15.26
N ILE A 95 2.63 -12.14 14.87
CA ILE A 95 1.80 -13.11 15.59
C ILE A 95 2.68 -13.85 16.60
N ALA A 96 2.32 -13.77 17.89
CA ALA A 96 2.96 -14.58 18.93
C ALA A 96 2.63 -16.06 18.69
N GLY A 97 3.66 -16.93 18.71
CA GLY A 97 3.45 -18.38 18.61
C GLY A 97 3.22 -18.91 17.18
N ALA A 98 3.38 -18.09 16.14
CA ALA A 98 3.40 -18.60 14.77
C ALA A 98 4.59 -19.55 14.61
N THR A 99 4.32 -20.85 14.67
CA THR A 99 5.28 -21.95 14.52
C THR A 99 5.67 -22.24 13.09
N GLY A 100 5.14 -21.44 12.13
CA GLY A 100 5.49 -21.53 10.72
C GLY A 100 6.97 -21.28 10.49
N SER A 101 7.60 -22.11 9.69
CA SER A 101 9.02 -22.06 9.30
C SER A 101 9.42 -20.77 8.58
N SER A 102 8.47 -19.97 8.11
CA SER A 102 8.73 -18.72 7.40
C SER A 102 8.85 -17.53 8.35
N PRO A 103 9.97 -16.75 8.30
CA PRO A 103 10.10 -15.49 9.03
C PRO A 103 8.98 -14.49 8.75
N MET A 104 8.32 -14.62 7.60
CA MET A 104 7.26 -13.72 7.14
C MET A 104 5.97 -13.85 7.96
N ALA A 105 5.63 -15.06 8.42
CA ALA A 105 4.46 -15.30 9.25
C ALA A 105 4.51 -14.53 10.59
N ARG A 106 5.68 -14.00 10.96
CA ARG A 106 5.91 -13.34 12.26
C ARG A 106 5.73 -11.84 12.24
N GLY A 107 5.63 -11.18 11.07
CA GLY A 107 5.52 -9.71 10.97
C GLY A 107 6.65 -8.90 11.63
N ILE A 108 7.76 -9.56 11.99
CA ILE A 108 8.89 -8.96 12.72
C ILE A 108 9.63 -7.89 11.92
N GLN A 109 9.39 -7.81 10.63
CA GLN A 109 9.93 -6.81 9.74
C GLN A 109 9.38 -5.41 10.03
N PHE A 110 8.14 -5.35 10.53
CA PHE A 110 7.39 -4.11 10.74
C PHE A 110 7.22 -3.74 12.21
N THR A 111 7.25 -4.72 13.12
CA THR A 111 7.03 -4.50 14.55
C THR A 111 7.79 -5.52 15.39
N PHE A 112 8.00 -5.23 16.67
CA PHE A 112 8.56 -6.20 17.58
C PHE A 112 7.57 -7.34 17.88
N PRO A 113 8.07 -8.58 18.07
CA PRO A 113 7.26 -9.67 18.61
C PRO A 113 6.67 -9.27 19.97
N PRO A 114 5.45 -9.76 20.34
CA PRO A 114 4.81 -9.42 21.60
C PRO A 114 5.68 -9.65 22.84
N ARG A 115 6.55 -10.67 22.85
CA ARG A 115 7.49 -10.95 23.95
C ARG A 115 8.49 -9.81 24.25
N TYR A 116 8.67 -8.87 23.32
CA TYR A 116 9.50 -7.69 23.49
C TYR A 116 8.68 -6.41 23.64
N ALA A 117 7.36 -6.49 23.49
CA ALA A 117 6.47 -5.34 23.65
C ALA A 117 6.29 -4.96 25.11
N ASP A 118 6.28 -5.96 26.02
CA ASP A 118 5.99 -5.77 27.44
C ASP A 118 7.24 -5.96 28.33
N GLY A 119 8.43 -6.18 27.75
CA GLY A 119 9.68 -6.40 28.50
C GLY A 119 10.45 -5.10 28.77
N PRO A 120 11.43 -5.13 29.71
CA PRO A 120 12.25 -3.96 30.06
C PRO A 120 13.01 -3.38 28.87
N THR A 121 13.32 -4.17 27.85
CA THR A 121 13.97 -3.76 26.59
C THR A 121 13.01 -3.07 25.59
N ALA A 122 11.71 -3.29 25.72
CA ALA A 122 10.72 -2.65 24.83
C ALA A 122 10.57 -1.15 25.09
N ARG A 123 10.84 -0.69 26.29
CA ARG A 123 10.70 0.74 26.68
C ARG A 123 11.82 1.63 26.15
N SER A 124 12.94 1.09 25.74
CA SER A 124 14.12 1.88 25.34
C SER A 124 14.35 1.98 23.85
N MET A 125 13.75 1.10 23.02
CA MET A 125 14.01 1.09 21.59
C MET A 125 12.73 1.01 20.75
N MET A 126 12.53 2.01 19.92
CA MET A 126 11.49 2.00 18.90
C MET A 126 11.91 1.09 17.74
N HIS A 127 10.94 0.32 17.19
CA HIS A 127 11.20 -0.46 15.99
C HIS A 127 11.65 0.44 14.83
N MET A 128 12.63 -0.01 14.04
CA MET A 128 13.22 0.80 12.95
C MET A 128 12.16 1.28 11.95
N PHE A 129 11.16 0.46 11.64
CA PHE A 129 10.07 0.82 10.75
C PHE A 129 9.19 1.93 11.35
N ASP A 130 8.80 1.81 12.64
CA ASP A 130 8.03 2.83 13.36
C ASP A 130 8.78 4.15 13.46
N ARG A 131 10.10 4.07 13.74
CA ARG A 131 10.96 5.25 13.75
C ARG A 131 10.95 5.95 12.39
N ARG A 132 11.09 5.20 11.29
CA ARG A 132 11.07 5.75 9.94
C ARG A 132 9.70 6.37 9.60
N CYS A 133 8.60 5.75 10.01
CA CYS A 133 7.27 6.33 9.88
C CYS A 133 7.17 7.66 10.62
N ARG A 134 7.61 7.72 11.88
CA ARG A 134 7.58 8.93 12.70
C ARG A 134 8.41 10.07 12.10
N GLU A 135 9.63 9.79 11.64
CA GLU A 135 10.52 10.76 10.99
C GLU A 135 9.88 11.41 9.75
N ASN A 136 8.96 10.71 9.08
CA ASN A 136 8.25 11.20 7.89
C ASN A 136 6.81 11.66 8.19
N GLY A 137 6.40 11.71 9.45
CA GLY A 137 5.04 12.10 9.85
C GLY A 137 3.96 11.14 9.37
N ILE A 138 4.30 9.84 9.25
CA ILE A 138 3.41 8.76 8.81
C ILE A 138 2.90 8.01 10.04
N GLU A 139 1.59 7.81 10.11
CA GLU A 139 0.98 6.96 11.11
C GLU A 139 1.18 5.49 10.72
N HIS A 140 1.82 4.70 11.60
CA HIS A 140 1.93 3.26 11.41
C HIS A 140 0.82 2.54 12.17
N ARG A 141 0.01 1.77 11.48
CA ARG A 141 -1.05 0.94 12.03
C ARG A 141 -0.77 -0.53 11.74
N LEU A 142 -1.12 -1.38 12.70
CA LEU A 142 -1.07 -2.83 12.55
C LEU A 142 -2.47 -3.39 12.26
N THR A 143 -2.54 -4.44 11.43
CA THR A 143 -3.80 -5.16 11.20
C THR A 143 -4.39 -5.69 12.51
N LYS A 144 -5.71 -5.64 12.63
CA LYS A 144 -6.40 -6.19 13.81
C LYS A 144 -6.35 -7.72 13.78
N ILE A 145 -6.17 -8.33 14.95
CA ILE A 145 -6.23 -9.78 15.13
C ILE A 145 -7.63 -10.27 14.73
N LYS A 146 -7.71 -11.38 13.99
CA LYS A 146 -8.95 -11.99 13.48
C LYS A 146 -9.78 -11.11 12.52
N HIS A 147 -9.17 -10.10 11.90
CA HIS A 147 -9.82 -9.26 10.88
C HIS A 147 -9.05 -9.29 9.54
N PRO A 148 -9.01 -10.44 8.83
CA PRO A 148 -8.21 -10.63 7.61
C PRO A 148 -8.60 -9.66 6.48
N TRP A 149 -9.87 -9.21 6.44
CA TRP A 149 -10.32 -8.27 5.40
C TRP A 149 -9.64 -6.90 5.44
N THR A 150 -8.98 -6.53 6.56
CA THR A 150 -8.25 -5.26 6.65
C THR A 150 -7.05 -5.23 5.72
N ASN A 151 -6.49 -6.38 5.33
CA ASN A 151 -5.34 -6.49 4.42
C ASN A 151 -5.70 -7.03 3.03
N GLY A 152 -6.97 -7.31 2.77
CA GLY A 152 -7.44 -8.00 1.55
C GLY A 152 -7.06 -7.31 0.23
N GLN A 153 -6.76 -5.99 0.23
CA GLN A 153 -6.32 -5.30 -1.00
C GLN A 153 -4.90 -5.67 -1.39
N VAL A 154 -3.96 -5.66 -0.44
CA VAL A 154 -2.56 -6.02 -0.73
C VAL A 154 -2.41 -7.51 -0.96
N GLU A 155 -3.18 -8.35 -0.26
CA GLU A 155 -3.22 -9.80 -0.53
C GLU A 155 -3.71 -10.10 -1.95
N ARG A 156 -4.74 -9.39 -2.40
CA ARG A 156 -5.22 -9.49 -3.79
C ARG A 156 -4.15 -9.02 -4.78
N MET A 157 -3.43 -7.94 -4.47
CA MET A 157 -2.35 -7.45 -5.32
C MET A 157 -1.20 -8.44 -5.37
N ASN A 158 -0.78 -9.01 -4.24
CA ASN A 158 0.21 -10.09 -4.17
C ASN A 158 -0.19 -11.29 -5.04
N ARG A 159 -1.47 -11.71 -4.97
CA ARG A 159 -1.99 -12.79 -5.82
C ARG A 159 -1.92 -12.40 -7.30
N THR A 160 -2.39 -11.21 -7.65
CA THR A 160 -2.39 -10.70 -9.04
C THR A 160 -0.98 -10.66 -9.63
N ILE A 161 -0.01 -10.20 -8.86
CA ILE A 161 1.41 -10.19 -9.26
C ILE A 161 1.92 -11.62 -9.47
N LYS A 162 1.71 -12.51 -8.51
CA LYS A 162 2.17 -13.91 -8.61
C LYS A 162 1.52 -14.65 -9.78
N ASP A 163 0.24 -14.42 -10.04
CA ASP A 163 -0.48 -15.03 -11.16
C ASP A 163 0.03 -14.50 -12.52
N ALA A 164 0.47 -13.26 -12.58
CA ALA A 164 1.06 -12.67 -13.78
C ALA A 164 2.55 -12.99 -13.97
N THR A 165 3.24 -13.44 -12.94
CA THR A 165 4.69 -13.68 -12.96
C THR A 165 5.03 -15.13 -12.61
N VAL A 166 5.45 -15.40 -11.39
CA VAL A 166 6.07 -16.67 -10.93
C VAL A 166 5.16 -17.91 -10.98
N LYS A 167 3.86 -17.74 -11.09
CA LYS A 167 2.94 -18.86 -11.31
C LYS A 167 2.76 -19.20 -12.79
N ARG A 168 3.07 -18.25 -13.68
CA ARG A 168 2.88 -18.41 -15.12
C ARG A 168 4.17 -18.66 -15.87
N TYR A 169 5.27 -18.08 -15.38
CA TYR A 169 6.56 -18.12 -16.04
C TYR A 169 7.64 -18.69 -15.11
N HIS A 170 8.57 -19.40 -15.70
CA HIS A 170 9.83 -19.79 -15.06
C HIS A 170 10.88 -18.71 -15.31
N TYR A 171 11.70 -18.42 -14.28
CA TYR A 171 12.77 -17.42 -14.36
C TYR A 171 14.09 -18.07 -13.99
N ASP A 172 15.04 -18.01 -14.90
CA ASP A 172 16.38 -18.57 -14.69
C ASP A 172 17.18 -17.69 -13.71
N CYS A 173 17.00 -16.38 -13.75
CA CYS A 173 17.69 -15.46 -12.88
C CYS A 173 16.77 -14.41 -12.26
N HIS A 174 17.23 -13.82 -11.15
CA HIS A 174 16.51 -12.78 -10.43
C HIS A 174 16.19 -11.57 -11.31
N ARG A 175 17.14 -11.17 -12.17
CA ARG A 175 17.00 -10.01 -13.06
C ARG A 175 15.84 -10.15 -14.05
N GLN A 176 15.59 -11.36 -14.58
CA GLN A 176 14.44 -11.58 -15.46
C GLN A 176 13.11 -11.31 -14.73
N LEU A 177 12.98 -11.80 -13.49
CA LEU A 177 11.80 -11.54 -12.66
C LEU A 177 11.69 -10.04 -12.31
N GLU A 178 12.79 -9.38 -11.97
CA GLU A 178 12.81 -7.94 -11.65
C GLU A 178 12.32 -7.09 -12.84
N THR A 179 12.83 -7.36 -14.05
CA THR A 179 12.41 -6.65 -15.27
C THR A 179 10.94 -6.88 -15.56
N HIS A 180 10.49 -8.14 -15.59
CA HIS A 180 9.07 -8.45 -15.85
C HIS A 180 8.13 -7.86 -14.79
N LEU A 181 8.55 -7.85 -13.53
CA LEU A 181 7.78 -7.24 -12.44
C LEU A 181 7.68 -5.72 -12.61
N ALA A 182 8.76 -5.05 -13.01
CA ALA A 182 8.76 -3.61 -13.28
C ALA A 182 7.80 -3.27 -14.42
N ASP A 183 7.84 -4.01 -15.52
CA ASP A 183 6.93 -3.84 -16.67
C ASP A 183 5.47 -4.09 -16.26
N PHE A 184 5.22 -5.15 -15.51
CA PHE A 184 3.87 -5.46 -15.02
C PHE A 184 3.31 -4.33 -14.14
N VAL A 185 4.11 -3.82 -13.20
CA VAL A 185 3.67 -2.76 -12.27
C VAL A 185 3.48 -1.44 -13.01
N SER A 186 4.34 -1.14 -13.98
CA SER A 186 4.18 0.01 -14.86
C SER A 186 2.87 -0.09 -15.66
N ALA A 187 2.63 -1.20 -16.34
CA ALA A 187 1.38 -1.45 -17.05
C ALA A 187 0.15 -1.38 -16.14
N TYR A 188 0.25 -1.88 -14.90
CA TYR A 188 -0.83 -1.80 -13.92
C TYR A 188 -1.12 -0.35 -13.51
N ASN A 189 -0.11 0.43 -13.19
CA ASN A 189 -0.27 1.79 -12.69
C ASN A 189 -0.69 2.79 -13.77
N PHE A 190 -0.12 2.66 -14.96
CA PHE A 190 -0.28 3.65 -16.05
C PHE A 190 -1.22 3.19 -17.16
N GLY A 191 -1.43 1.88 -17.34
CA GLY A 191 -2.22 1.34 -18.46
C GLY A 191 -3.55 0.71 -18.04
N ARG A 192 -3.61 0.07 -16.87
CA ARG A 192 -4.79 -0.71 -16.47
C ARG A 192 -5.92 0.17 -15.94
N ARG A 193 -7.02 0.24 -16.66
CA ARG A 193 -8.25 0.92 -16.24
C ARG A 193 -9.03 0.10 -15.20
N LEU A 194 -9.38 0.72 -14.08
CA LEU A 194 -10.05 0.05 -12.97
C LEU A 194 -11.50 0.52 -12.83
N LYS A 195 -12.44 -0.43 -12.76
CA LYS A 195 -13.87 -0.12 -12.51
C LYS A 195 -14.07 0.65 -11.20
N THR A 196 -13.30 0.31 -10.16
CA THR A 196 -13.33 1.00 -8.85
C THR A 196 -12.89 2.46 -8.91
N LEU A 197 -12.15 2.85 -9.94
CA LEU A 197 -11.72 4.21 -10.21
C LEU A 197 -12.52 4.87 -11.36
N LYS A 198 -13.71 4.35 -11.65
CA LYS A 198 -14.59 4.86 -12.71
C LYS A 198 -13.93 4.84 -14.09
N GLY A 199 -13.13 3.81 -14.36
CA GLY A 199 -12.42 3.63 -15.63
C GLY A 199 -11.09 4.37 -15.75
N LEU A 200 -10.63 5.02 -14.70
CA LEU A 200 -9.29 5.62 -14.67
C LEU A 200 -8.23 4.57 -14.31
N THR A 201 -7.00 4.80 -14.74
CA THR A 201 -5.83 4.09 -14.21
C THR A 201 -5.48 4.60 -12.81
N PRO A 202 -4.71 3.86 -12.00
CA PRO A 202 -4.22 4.35 -10.72
C PRO A 202 -3.55 5.72 -10.81
N TYR A 203 -2.72 5.93 -11.81
CA TYR A 203 -1.99 7.18 -11.97
C TYR A 203 -2.86 8.34 -12.48
N GLU A 204 -3.76 8.11 -13.44
CA GLU A 204 -4.77 9.10 -13.87
C GLU A 204 -5.62 9.57 -12.69
N TYR A 205 -5.95 8.65 -11.76
CA TYR A 205 -6.68 9.01 -10.54
C TYR A 205 -5.86 9.93 -9.63
N ILE A 206 -4.55 9.67 -9.48
CA ILE A 206 -3.64 10.54 -8.71
C ILE A 206 -3.60 11.95 -9.34
N CYS A 207 -3.44 12.04 -10.67
CA CYS A 207 -3.47 13.32 -11.38
C CYS A 207 -4.79 14.08 -11.18
N LYS A 208 -5.93 13.37 -11.23
CA LYS A 208 -7.24 13.95 -10.93
C LYS A 208 -7.34 14.47 -9.48
N CYS A 209 -6.76 13.76 -8.52
CA CYS A 209 -6.72 14.23 -7.13
C CYS A 209 -5.86 15.50 -6.98
N TRP A 210 -4.75 15.58 -7.72
CA TRP A 210 -3.87 16.74 -7.73
C TRP A 210 -4.58 17.99 -8.25
N THR A 211 -5.33 17.90 -9.34
CA THR A 211 -6.10 19.05 -9.88
C THR A 211 -7.13 19.59 -8.89
N THR A 212 -7.65 18.71 -7.99
CA THR A 212 -8.64 19.11 -6.99
C THR A 212 -8.01 19.67 -5.71
N LYS A 213 -6.86 19.13 -5.28
CA LYS A 213 -6.19 19.46 -4.00
C LYS A 213 -4.67 19.46 -4.14
N PRO A 214 -4.06 20.40 -4.87
CA PRO A 214 -2.60 20.43 -5.12
C PRO A 214 -1.77 20.58 -3.85
N ALA A 215 -2.28 21.26 -2.82
CA ALA A 215 -1.59 21.47 -1.54
C ALA A 215 -1.23 20.18 -0.76
N ARG A 216 -1.75 19.02 -1.16
CA ARG A 216 -1.45 17.71 -0.55
C ARG A 216 -0.33 16.96 -1.23
N PHE A 217 0.17 17.51 -2.30
CA PHE A 217 1.21 16.90 -3.12
C PHE A 217 2.55 17.60 -2.85
N ASN A 218 3.60 16.79 -2.84
CA ASN A 218 4.97 17.29 -2.72
C ASN A 218 5.53 17.70 -4.09
N LEU A 219 5.01 17.05 -5.16
CA LEU A 219 5.42 17.27 -6.55
C LEU A 219 4.19 17.27 -7.45
N ASN A 220 4.30 17.96 -8.59
CA ASN A 220 3.27 17.88 -9.63
C ASN A 220 3.34 16.51 -10.33
N PRO A 221 2.33 15.64 -10.21
CA PRO A 221 2.37 14.30 -10.81
C PRO A 221 2.39 14.33 -12.34
N ILE A 222 1.92 15.40 -12.98
CA ILE A 222 1.89 15.49 -14.45
C ILE A 222 3.30 15.49 -15.05
N HIS A 223 4.30 15.96 -14.30
CA HIS A 223 5.69 15.99 -14.76
C HIS A 223 6.42 14.65 -14.62
N GLN A 224 5.91 13.73 -13.78
CA GLN A 224 6.52 12.40 -13.60
C GLN A 224 6.18 11.40 -14.71
N CYS A 225 5.27 11.74 -15.64
CA CYS A 225 4.90 10.87 -16.76
C CYS A 225 5.83 11.02 -17.98
N ARG A 226 6.90 11.82 -17.92
CA ARG A 226 7.72 12.17 -19.09
C ARG A 226 9.08 11.47 -19.15
N ASP A 227 9.43 10.72 -18.14
CA ASP A 227 10.64 9.88 -18.06
C ASP A 227 10.22 8.39 -18.07
#